data_b134fb6d441899f36b30468cedbe9d57
#
_entry.id   b134fb6d441899f36b30468cedbe9d57
#
_cell.length_a   1.000
_cell.length_b   1.000
_cell.length_c   1.000
_cell.angle_alpha   90.00
_cell.angle_beta   90.00
_cell.angle_gamma   90.00
#
_symmetry.space_group_name_H-M   'P 1'
#
loop_
_entity.id
_entity.type
_entity.pdbx_description
1 polymer ?
#
loop_
_entity_poly.entity_id
_entity_poly.type
_entity_poly.pdbx_seq_one_letter_code
_entity_poly.pdbx_strand_id
1 'polypeptide(L)'
;MSYNQKFLSHLQNFWINHEIKRFSWALGRIIEELPNFQVFQVIPNHEDEPWVYVSSGIGQFLGQEFFIISPFETPEHIETLAMLASASMHYPDQFQLGKTINIGRPWVEQSSFQHFLISLPYPYGQELEYMDNVRFFWLLPITQPERLFLNTHSVEDLETRFDERGIDYLDINRPSVI
;
A
#
# COMPACT_ATOMS: atom_id res chain seq x y z
N MET A 1 15.37 -11.98 17.26
CA MET A 1 14.04 -11.41 16.93
C MET A 1 13.72 -11.77 15.49
N SER A 2 12.56 -12.37 15.23
CA SER A 2 12.13 -12.70 13.86
C SER A 2 11.84 -11.43 13.05
N TYR A 3 11.79 -11.54 11.71
CA TYR A 3 11.42 -10.42 10.84
C TYR A 3 10.08 -9.79 11.26
N ASN A 4 9.05 -10.60 11.41
CA ASN A 4 7.72 -10.11 11.79
C ASN A 4 7.68 -9.47 13.19
N GLN A 5 8.55 -9.88 14.12
CA GLN A 5 8.63 -9.22 15.42
C GLN A 5 9.29 -7.84 15.32
N LYS A 6 10.37 -7.70 14.54
CA LYS A 6 10.99 -6.41 14.26
C LYS A 6 10.02 -5.48 13.53
N PHE A 7 9.31 -6.04 12.55
CA PHE A 7 8.32 -5.33 11.76
C PHE A 7 7.19 -4.78 12.63
N LEU A 8 6.59 -5.62 13.46
CA LEU A 8 5.54 -5.19 14.40
C LEU A 8 6.05 -4.10 15.35
N SER A 9 7.27 -4.24 15.87
CA SER A 9 7.89 -3.21 16.73
C SER A 9 8.07 -1.89 16.00
N HIS A 10 8.47 -1.91 14.73
CA HIS A 10 8.58 -0.72 13.88
C HIS A 10 7.21 -0.02 13.72
N LEU A 11 6.16 -0.78 13.39
CA LEU A 11 4.80 -0.24 13.27
C LEU A 11 4.30 0.34 14.61
N GLN A 12 4.53 -0.35 15.72
CA GLN A 12 4.12 0.12 17.06
C GLN A 12 4.85 1.39 17.50
N ASN A 13 6.09 1.55 17.10
CA ASN A 13 6.87 2.77 17.36
C ASN A 13 6.36 3.95 16.53
N PHE A 14 5.89 3.70 15.31
CA PHE A 14 5.34 4.73 14.43
C PHE A 14 3.90 5.07 14.82
N TRP A 15 3.02 4.09 14.96
CA TRP A 15 1.63 4.24 15.39
C TRP A 15 1.49 4.01 16.89
N ILE A 16 2.06 4.93 17.68
CA ILE A 16 2.01 4.88 19.15
C ILE A 16 0.54 4.90 19.61
N ASN A 17 0.18 3.98 20.51
CA ASN A 17 -1.17 3.83 21.08
C ASN A 17 -2.27 3.39 20.10
N HIS A 18 -1.94 2.99 18.87
CA HIS A 18 -2.91 2.36 17.99
C HIS A 18 -2.99 0.85 18.24
N GLU A 19 -4.17 0.31 18.15
CA GLU A 19 -4.35 -1.15 18.06
C GLU A 19 -3.88 -1.62 16.70
N ILE A 20 -3.01 -2.65 16.67
CA ILE A 20 -2.51 -3.26 15.43
C ILE A 20 -2.92 -4.73 15.43
N LYS A 21 -3.83 -5.10 14.55
CA LYS A 21 -4.23 -6.49 14.32
C LYS A 21 -3.33 -7.15 13.30
N ARG A 22 -3.13 -8.44 13.46
CA ARG A 22 -2.32 -9.27 12.60
C ARG A 22 -3.17 -10.33 11.92
N PHE A 23 -3.04 -10.44 10.61
CA PHE A 23 -3.71 -11.44 9.79
C PHE A 23 -2.66 -12.30 9.10
N SER A 24 -2.75 -13.61 9.28
CA SER A 24 -1.95 -14.59 8.56
C SER A 24 -2.71 -15.03 7.32
N TRP A 25 -1.98 -15.19 6.22
CA TRP A 25 -2.57 -15.69 4.99
C TRP A 25 -2.21 -17.16 4.80
N ALA A 26 -3.20 -18.01 4.60
CA ALA A 26 -3.04 -19.47 4.58
C ALA A 26 -3.52 -20.14 3.28
N LEU A 27 -3.72 -19.36 2.21
CA LEU A 27 -4.26 -19.87 0.94
C LEU A 27 -3.36 -19.50 -0.25
N GLY A 28 -3.31 -20.41 -1.25
CA GLY A 28 -2.64 -20.17 -2.51
C GLY A 28 -1.12 -20.33 -2.48
N ARG A 29 -0.46 -19.96 -3.57
CA ARG A 29 1.00 -20.11 -3.76
C ARG A 29 1.84 -19.32 -2.76
N ILE A 30 1.30 -18.26 -2.23
CA ILE A 30 2.00 -17.39 -1.26
C ILE A 30 2.49 -18.16 -0.03
N ILE A 31 1.82 -19.25 0.35
CA ILE A 31 2.23 -20.10 1.48
C ILE A 31 3.59 -20.73 1.22
N GLU A 32 3.86 -21.13 -0.01
CA GLU A 32 5.12 -21.78 -0.41
C GLU A 32 6.22 -20.74 -0.63
N GLU A 33 5.87 -19.60 -1.23
CA GLU A 33 6.81 -18.54 -1.62
C GLU A 33 7.15 -17.63 -0.44
N LEU A 34 6.16 -17.30 0.38
CA LEU A 34 6.27 -16.40 1.53
C LEU A 34 5.59 -17.03 2.76
N PRO A 35 6.15 -18.09 3.34
CA PRO A 35 5.49 -18.89 4.40
C PRO A 35 5.17 -18.08 5.67
N ASN A 36 5.84 -16.94 5.86
CA ASN A 36 5.63 -16.05 7.01
C ASN A 36 4.88 -14.77 6.63
N PHE A 37 4.24 -14.73 5.45
CA PHE A 37 3.49 -13.57 5.02
C PHE A 37 2.35 -13.24 5.96
N GLN A 38 2.23 -11.96 6.29
CA GLN A 38 1.19 -11.42 7.15
C GLN A 38 0.75 -10.07 6.63
N VAL A 39 -0.43 -9.65 7.05
CA VAL A 39 -0.90 -8.28 6.90
C VAL A 39 -1.17 -7.72 8.29
N PHE A 40 -0.66 -6.53 8.55
CA PHE A 40 -0.95 -5.76 9.75
C PHE A 40 -1.99 -4.71 9.44
N GLN A 41 -3.03 -4.62 10.23
CA GLN A 41 -4.07 -3.61 10.16
C GLN A 41 -3.90 -2.66 11.34
N VAL A 42 -3.64 -1.40 11.03
CA VAL A 42 -3.62 -0.33 12.03
C VAL A 42 -5.03 0.25 12.15
N ILE A 43 -5.59 0.17 13.33
CA ILE A 43 -6.95 0.62 13.62
C ILE A 43 -6.90 2.09 14.03
N PRO A 44 -7.71 2.97 13.42
CA PRO A 44 -7.78 4.37 13.82
C PRO A 44 -8.25 4.54 15.26
N ASN A 45 -7.68 5.50 15.97
CA ASN A 45 -8.13 5.88 17.30
C ASN A 45 -9.33 6.83 17.28
N HIS A 46 -9.54 7.53 16.16
CA HIS A 46 -10.60 8.52 15.94
C HIS A 46 -11.22 8.35 14.56
N GLU A 47 -12.46 8.80 14.42
CA GLU A 47 -13.22 8.69 13.15
C GLU A 47 -12.54 9.40 11.96
N ASP A 48 -11.75 10.42 12.23
CA ASP A 48 -11.03 11.21 11.21
C ASP A 48 -9.72 10.56 10.76
N GLU A 49 -9.28 9.49 11.42
CA GLU A 49 -8.07 8.76 11.06
C GLU A 49 -8.38 7.64 10.07
N PRO A 50 -7.49 7.39 9.10
CA PRO A 50 -7.68 6.28 8.17
C PRO A 50 -7.29 4.94 8.79
N TRP A 51 -7.83 3.88 8.22
CA TRP A 51 -7.34 2.52 8.39
C TRP A 51 -6.08 2.32 7.55
N VAL A 52 -5.10 1.59 8.06
CA VAL A 52 -3.89 1.28 7.29
C VAL A 52 -3.64 -0.22 7.29
N TYR A 53 -3.36 -0.75 6.13
CA TYR A 53 -3.03 -2.17 5.92
C TYR A 53 -1.62 -2.26 5.40
N VAL A 54 -0.76 -3.04 6.05
CA VAL A 54 0.66 -3.13 5.72
C VAL A 54 1.03 -4.60 5.50
N SER A 55 1.64 -4.90 4.35
CA SER A 55 2.21 -6.22 4.09
C SER A 55 3.44 -6.45 4.95
N SER A 56 3.73 -7.71 5.28
CA SER A 56 4.95 -8.12 5.95
C SER A 56 5.38 -9.51 5.47
N GLY A 57 6.60 -9.59 5.01
CA GLY A 57 7.21 -10.84 4.53
C GLY A 57 7.93 -10.71 3.19
N ILE A 58 7.56 -9.75 2.35
CA ILE A 58 8.20 -9.48 1.06
C ILE A 58 9.59 -8.87 1.28
N GLY A 59 9.72 -8.02 2.30
CA GLY A 59 10.93 -7.27 2.59
C GLY A 59 12.17 -8.12 2.81
N GLN A 60 12.02 -9.35 3.28
CA GLN A 60 13.12 -10.28 3.45
C GLN A 60 13.77 -10.71 2.12
N PHE A 61 12.99 -10.64 1.02
CA PHE A 61 13.41 -11.12 -0.30
C PHE A 61 13.67 -9.97 -1.27
N LEU A 62 12.80 -8.95 -1.25
CA LEU A 62 12.83 -7.85 -2.22
C LEU A 62 13.23 -6.50 -1.61
N GLY A 63 13.41 -6.43 -0.29
CA GLY A 63 13.77 -5.19 0.39
C GLY A 63 12.64 -4.15 0.38
N GLN A 64 11.40 -4.56 0.18
CA GLN A 64 10.24 -3.64 0.12
C GLN A 64 8.99 -4.26 0.71
N GLU A 65 8.13 -3.42 1.27
CA GLU A 65 6.77 -3.77 1.71
C GLU A 65 5.78 -2.74 1.17
N PHE A 66 4.51 -3.12 1.11
CA PHE A 66 3.44 -2.27 0.60
C PHE A 66 2.43 -1.95 1.68
N PHE A 67 1.83 -0.76 1.60
CA PHE A 67 0.70 -0.42 2.45
C PHE A 67 -0.41 0.31 1.68
N ILE A 68 -1.63 0.18 2.20
CA ILE A 68 -2.84 0.84 1.69
C ILE A 68 -3.42 1.69 2.81
N ILE A 69 -3.77 2.93 2.50
CA ILE A 69 -4.51 3.83 3.39
C ILE A 69 -5.97 3.82 2.95
N SER A 70 -6.88 3.47 3.85
CA SER A 70 -8.30 3.27 3.53
C SER A 70 -9.20 4.15 4.40
N PRO A 71 -10.26 4.78 3.85
CA PRO A 71 -11.18 5.60 4.63
C PRO A 71 -12.04 4.80 5.60
N PHE A 72 -12.16 3.49 5.39
CA PHE A 72 -12.95 2.58 6.23
C PHE A 72 -12.34 1.19 6.28
N GLU A 73 -12.82 0.37 7.20
CA GLU A 73 -12.39 -1.01 7.30
C GLU A 73 -12.79 -1.80 6.04
N THR A 74 -11.80 -2.40 5.41
CA THR A 74 -11.97 -3.13 4.15
C THR A 74 -11.14 -4.42 4.18
N PRO A 75 -11.71 -5.56 4.62
CA PRO A 75 -10.99 -6.83 4.70
C PRO A 75 -10.38 -7.28 3.36
N GLU A 76 -10.94 -6.86 2.23
CA GLU A 76 -10.45 -7.12 0.89
C GLU A 76 -9.02 -6.59 0.66
N HIS A 77 -8.56 -5.60 1.44
CA HIS A 77 -7.18 -5.12 1.37
C HIS A 77 -6.17 -6.18 1.82
N ILE A 78 -6.56 -7.08 2.73
CA ILE A 78 -5.73 -8.20 3.15
C ILE A 78 -5.47 -9.13 1.96
N GLU A 79 -6.52 -9.47 1.23
CA GLU A 79 -6.42 -10.28 0.01
C GLU A 79 -5.64 -9.55 -1.10
N THR A 80 -5.90 -8.25 -1.29
CA THR A 80 -5.17 -7.43 -2.27
C THR A 80 -3.67 -7.45 -1.99
N LEU A 81 -3.25 -7.21 -0.75
CA LEU A 81 -1.83 -7.24 -0.36
C LEU A 81 -1.21 -8.63 -0.53
N ALA A 82 -1.94 -9.70 -0.21
CA ALA A 82 -1.47 -11.07 -0.44
C ALA A 82 -1.27 -11.37 -1.94
N MET A 83 -2.21 -10.96 -2.77
CA MET A 83 -2.13 -11.11 -4.23
C MET A 83 -0.95 -10.32 -4.81
N LEU A 84 -0.77 -9.07 -4.38
CA LEU A 84 0.35 -8.22 -4.83
C LEU A 84 1.70 -8.73 -4.33
N ALA A 85 1.75 -9.27 -3.10
CA ALA A 85 2.94 -9.91 -2.57
C ALA A 85 3.39 -11.09 -3.43
N SER A 86 2.48 -11.99 -3.76
CA SER A 86 2.78 -13.11 -4.65
C SER A 86 3.21 -12.64 -6.05
N ALA A 87 2.49 -11.68 -6.63
CA ALA A 87 2.84 -11.12 -7.94
C ALA A 87 4.22 -10.45 -7.94
N SER A 88 4.59 -9.74 -6.88
CA SER A 88 5.90 -9.06 -6.78
C SER A 88 7.07 -10.04 -6.72
N MET A 89 6.87 -11.23 -6.18
CA MET A 89 7.89 -12.29 -6.19
C MET A 89 8.17 -12.81 -7.59
N HIS A 90 7.16 -12.85 -8.46
CA HIS A 90 7.30 -13.31 -9.85
C HIS A 90 7.75 -12.22 -10.83
N TYR A 91 7.32 -10.97 -10.57
CA TYR A 91 7.55 -9.83 -11.48
C TYR A 91 8.10 -8.61 -10.73
N PRO A 92 9.26 -8.72 -10.02
CA PRO A 92 9.74 -7.68 -9.13
C PRO A 92 9.93 -6.32 -9.82
N ASP A 93 10.29 -6.30 -11.10
CA ASP A 93 10.48 -5.06 -11.88
C ASP A 93 9.19 -4.27 -12.10
N GLN A 94 8.04 -4.91 -12.00
CA GLN A 94 6.73 -4.25 -12.13
C GLN A 94 6.27 -3.60 -10.82
N PHE A 95 6.93 -3.92 -9.70
CA PHE A 95 6.56 -3.47 -8.36
C PHE A 95 7.57 -2.47 -7.77
N GLN A 96 8.21 -1.68 -8.63
CA GLN A 96 9.14 -0.63 -8.21
C GLN A 96 8.42 0.71 -8.05
N LEU A 97 9.05 1.63 -7.30
CA LEU A 97 8.60 3.01 -7.14
C LEU A 97 8.28 3.65 -8.49
N GLY A 98 7.13 4.32 -8.59
CA GLY A 98 6.66 5.00 -9.80
C GLY A 98 5.94 4.09 -10.80
N LYS A 99 5.89 2.79 -10.57
CA LYS A 99 5.10 1.85 -11.40
C LYS A 99 3.62 1.90 -11.00
N THR A 100 2.76 1.49 -11.94
CA THR A 100 1.33 1.36 -11.70
C THR A 100 0.90 -0.09 -11.77
N ILE A 101 -0.06 -0.46 -10.94
CA ILE A 101 -0.62 -1.80 -10.85
C ILE A 101 -2.12 -1.72 -11.10
N ASN A 102 -2.63 -2.57 -12.01
CA ASN A 102 -4.06 -2.78 -12.17
C ASN A 102 -4.45 -4.01 -11.35
N ILE A 103 -5.33 -3.83 -10.38
CA ILE A 103 -5.81 -4.94 -9.54
C ILE A 103 -7.04 -5.65 -10.11
N GLY A 104 -7.57 -5.18 -11.27
CA GLY A 104 -8.68 -5.81 -11.99
C GLY A 104 -10.04 -5.69 -11.31
N ARG A 105 -10.15 -4.92 -10.24
CA ARG A 105 -11.38 -4.65 -9.48
C ARG A 105 -11.29 -3.27 -8.82
N PRO A 106 -12.40 -2.66 -8.38
CA PRO A 106 -12.36 -1.49 -7.51
C PRO A 106 -11.49 -1.75 -6.28
N TRP A 107 -10.67 -0.77 -5.89
CA TRP A 107 -9.82 -0.88 -4.71
C TRP A 107 -10.61 -0.92 -3.40
N VAL A 108 -11.76 -0.29 -3.39
CA VAL A 108 -12.80 -0.39 -2.36
C VAL A 108 -14.18 -0.45 -3.03
N GLU A 109 -15.16 -0.98 -2.33
CA GLU A 109 -16.55 -1.02 -2.80
C GLU A 109 -17.03 0.40 -3.20
N GLN A 110 -17.77 0.50 -4.29
CA GLN A 110 -18.30 1.75 -4.86
C GLN A 110 -17.27 2.73 -5.46
N SER A 111 -15.99 2.42 -5.44
CA SER A 111 -15.00 3.18 -6.19
C SER A 111 -14.91 2.72 -7.63
N SER A 112 -14.56 3.64 -8.53
CA SER A 112 -14.20 3.32 -9.92
C SER A 112 -12.71 3.08 -10.14
N PHE A 113 -11.88 3.31 -9.10
CA PHE A 113 -10.42 3.20 -9.21
C PHE A 113 -9.99 1.75 -9.14
N GLN A 114 -9.23 1.31 -10.14
CA GLN A 114 -8.71 -0.06 -10.25
C GLN A 114 -7.18 -0.10 -10.31
N HIS A 115 -6.54 1.07 -10.23
CA HIS A 115 -5.10 1.20 -10.35
C HIS A 115 -4.51 1.77 -9.08
N PHE A 116 -3.34 1.26 -8.72
CA PHE A 116 -2.46 1.87 -7.73
C PHE A 116 -1.21 2.44 -8.41
N LEU A 117 -0.78 3.61 -7.98
CA LEU A 117 0.58 4.10 -8.17
C LEU A 117 1.42 3.65 -6.98
N ILE A 118 2.57 3.03 -7.24
CA ILE A 118 3.54 2.72 -6.18
C ILE A 118 4.29 4.01 -5.86
N SER A 119 4.01 4.57 -4.70
CA SER A 119 4.48 5.89 -4.27
C SER A 119 5.24 5.84 -2.96
N LEU A 120 5.89 6.93 -2.61
CA LEU A 120 6.48 7.14 -1.29
C LEU A 120 5.38 7.34 -0.24
N PRO A 121 5.67 7.11 1.05
CA PRO A 121 4.69 7.28 2.13
C PRO A 121 4.46 8.75 2.50
N TYR A 122 4.14 9.61 1.53
CA TYR A 122 3.98 11.06 1.72
C TYR A 122 3.08 11.46 2.91
N PRO A 123 1.94 10.80 3.17
CA PRO A 123 1.11 11.15 4.32
C PRO A 123 1.76 10.91 5.68
N TYR A 124 2.76 10.02 5.73
CA TYR A 124 3.44 9.61 6.97
C TYR A 124 4.89 10.03 7.05
N GLY A 125 5.49 10.46 5.94
CA GLY A 125 6.85 10.96 5.89
C GLY A 125 7.94 9.89 5.96
N GLN A 126 9.17 10.35 6.14
CA GLN A 126 10.38 9.52 6.09
C GLN A 126 10.48 8.50 7.23
N GLU A 127 9.83 8.77 8.36
CA GLU A 127 9.89 7.89 9.54
C GLU A 127 9.26 6.52 9.26
N LEU A 128 8.22 6.46 8.39
CA LEU A 128 7.65 5.21 7.96
C LEU A 128 8.42 4.58 6.79
N GLU A 129 9.16 5.36 6.02
CA GLU A 129 9.73 4.92 4.74
C GLU A 129 10.70 3.75 4.86
N TYR A 130 11.41 3.63 5.97
CA TYR A 130 12.45 2.62 6.15
C TYR A 130 12.37 1.88 7.48
N MET A 131 12.57 0.56 7.40
CA MET A 131 12.90 -0.31 8.53
C MET A 131 14.15 -1.12 8.13
N ASP A 132 15.31 -0.82 8.71
CA ASP A 132 16.59 -1.39 8.27
C ASP A 132 16.80 -1.18 6.76
N ASN A 133 16.91 -2.28 6.00
CA ASN A 133 17.06 -2.26 4.54
C ASN A 133 15.72 -2.45 3.79
N VAL A 134 14.60 -2.41 4.49
CA VAL A 134 13.26 -2.58 3.90
C VAL A 134 12.62 -1.22 3.70
N ARG A 135 12.16 -0.97 2.51
CA ARG A 135 11.46 0.25 2.13
C ARG A 135 9.95 0.04 2.06
N PHE A 136 9.19 0.98 2.59
CA PHE A 136 7.73 0.95 2.56
C PHE A 136 7.21 1.80 1.41
N PHE A 137 6.37 1.22 0.57
CA PHE A 137 5.73 1.90 -0.53
C PHE A 137 4.22 2.00 -0.32
N TRP A 138 3.70 3.19 -0.54
CA TRP A 138 2.28 3.45 -0.53
C TRP A 138 1.65 3.04 -1.86
N LEU A 139 0.58 2.26 -1.80
CA LEU A 139 -0.28 1.95 -2.93
C LEU A 139 -1.35 3.03 -3.03
N LEU A 140 -1.04 4.11 -3.77
CA LEU A 140 -1.94 5.25 -3.95
C LEU A 140 -2.98 4.93 -5.02
N PRO A 141 -4.30 4.94 -4.69
CA PRO A 141 -5.34 4.76 -5.69
C PRO A 141 -5.36 5.91 -6.71
N ILE A 142 -5.33 5.58 -7.98
CA ILE A 142 -5.37 6.55 -9.08
C ILE A 142 -6.49 6.22 -10.07
N THR A 143 -6.95 7.27 -10.76
CA THR A 143 -7.97 7.17 -11.80
C THR A 143 -7.41 6.62 -13.10
N GLN A 144 -8.28 6.14 -13.99
CA GLN A 144 -7.88 5.69 -15.32
C GLN A 144 -7.22 6.80 -16.16
N PRO A 145 -7.73 8.06 -16.19
CA PRO A 145 -7.03 9.16 -16.88
C PRO A 145 -5.62 9.41 -16.32
N GLU A 146 -5.44 9.38 -15.01
CA GLU A 146 -4.14 9.56 -14.36
C GLU A 146 -3.17 8.42 -14.74
N ARG A 147 -3.67 7.19 -14.77
CA ARG A 147 -2.90 6.03 -15.27
C ARG A 147 -2.45 6.24 -16.73
N LEU A 148 -3.34 6.71 -17.60
CA LEU A 148 -3.02 6.96 -19.01
C LEU A 148 -2.05 8.13 -19.20
N PHE A 149 -2.14 9.16 -18.35
CA PHE A 149 -1.22 10.29 -18.34
C PHE A 149 0.24 9.84 -18.18
N LEU A 150 0.49 8.84 -17.33
CA LEU A 150 1.82 8.30 -17.09
C LEU A 150 2.42 7.53 -18.30
N ASN A 151 1.67 7.31 -19.38
CA ASN A 151 2.24 6.79 -20.61
C ASN A 151 3.13 7.78 -21.34
N THR A 152 2.93 9.09 -21.12
CA THR A 152 3.60 10.20 -21.84
C THR A 152 4.23 11.22 -20.91
N HIS A 153 3.98 11.16 -19.62
CA HIS A 153 4.48 12.08 -18.60
C HIS A 153 5.13 11.34 -17.46
N SER A 154 5.92 12.05 -16.67
CA SER A 154 6.58 11.47 -15.50
C SER A 154 5.64 11.34 -14.30
N VAL A 155 6.08 10.58 -13.31
CA VAL A 155 5.37 10.48 -12.01
C VAL A 155 5.42 11.83 -11.29
N GLU A 156 6.52 12.54 -11.37
CA GLU A 156 6.68 13.87 -10.79
C GLU A 156 5.70 14.89 -11.38
N ASP A 157 5.39 14.79 -12.69
CA ASP A 157 4.36 15.62 -13.32
C ASP A 157 2.97 15.34 -12.76
N LEU A 158 2.66 14.07 -12.50
CA LEU A 158 1.39 13.66 -11.88
C LEU A 158 1.31 14.11 -10.42
N GLU A 159 2.38 13.89 -9.66
CA GLU A 159 2.46 14.30 -8.24
C GLU A 159 2.33 15.82 -8.09
N THR A 160 2.93 16.59 -8.99
CA THR A 160 2.75 18.05 -9.05
C THR A 160 1.28 18.41 -9.21
N ARG A 161 0.53 17.70 -10.06
CA ARG A 161 -0.91 17.94 -10.23
C ARG A 161 -1.71 17.56 -9.00
N PHE A 162 -1.33 16.49 -8.30
CA PHE A 162 -1.94 16.11 -7.03
C PHE A 162 -1.78 17.22 -5.98
N ASP A 163 -0.58 17.77 -5.87
CA ASP A 163 -0.28 18.87 -4.94
C ASP A 163 -1.03 20.17 -5.30
N GLU A 164 -1.03 20.55 -6.58
CA GLU A 164 -1.73 21.76 -7.07
C GLU A 164 -3.24 21.66 -6.84
N ARG A 165 -3.83 20.48 -6.94
CA ARG A 165 -5.27 20.26 -6.73
C ARG A 165 -5.62 19.97 -5.29
N GLY A 166 -4.64 19.68 -4.44
CA GLY A 166 -4.87 19.28 -3.04
C GLY A 166 -5.78 18.07 -2.96
N ILE A 167 -5.39 16.95 -3.60
CA ILE A 167 -6.25 15.78 -3.65
C ILE A 167 -6.56 15.23 -2.26
N ASP A 168 -7.82 14.85 -2.05
CA ASP A 168 -8.20 13.98 -0.94
C ASP A 168 -8.08 12.51 -1.37
N TYR A 169 -6.98 11.87 -0.97
CA TYR A 169 -6.72 10.47 -1.30
C TYR A 169 -7.64 9.48 -0.55
N LEU A 170 -8.42 9.94 0.42
CA LEU A 170 -9.45 9.16 1.10
C LEU A 170 -10.81 9.26 0.43
N ASP A 171 -11.03 10.23 -0.46
CA ASP A 171 -12.22 10.29 -1.30
C ASP A 171 -12.14 9.21 -2.39
N ILE A 172 -12.95 8.17 -2.20
CA ILE A 172 -12.97 6.99 -3.08
C ILE A 172 -13.48 7.28 -4.49
N ASN A 173 -14.06 8.46 -4.72
CA ASN A 173 -14.61 8.91 -5.98
C ASN A 173 -14.10 10.32 -6.35
N ARG A 174 -12.95 10.73 -5.83
CA ARG A 174 -12.38 12.02 -6.17
C ARG A 174 -12.28 12.22 -7.68
N PRO A 175 -12.43 13.44 -8.17
CA PRO A 175 -12.22 13.72 -9.58
C PRO A 175 -10.76 13.49 -9.98
N SER A 176 -10.54 13.13 -11.25
CA SER A 176 -9.21 13.08 -11.84
C SER A 176 -8.58 14.46 -11.87
N VAL A 177 -7.25 14.52 -11.74
CA VAL A 177 -6.47 15.75 -11.91
C VAL A 177 -6.04 15.98 -13.37
N ILE A 178 -6.41 15.04 -14.25
CA ILE A 178 -6.14 15.09 -15.69
C ILE A 178 -7.42 15.40 -16.46
#